data_46bb03ed8aad985574108be4410bf52a
#
_entry.id   46bb03ed8aad985574108be4410bf52a
#
_cell.length_a   1.000
_cell.length_b   1.000
_cell.length_c   1.000
_cell.angle_alpha   90.00
_cell.angle_beta   90.00
_cell.angle_gamma   90.00
#
_symmetry.space_group_name_H-M   'P 1'
#
loop_
_entity.id
_entity.type
_entity.pdbx_description
1 polymer ?
#
loop_
_entity_poly.entity_id
_entity_poly.type
_entity_poly.pdbx_seq_one_letter_code
_entity_poly.pdbx_strand_id
1 'polypeptide(L)'
;IHIIASIVFYTLCLSALKLIGLTFFIDLGVIEIILASFALSFSSTVFAVKILEEKSETSSLYGRIAIGILIMQDIFAVLFLTVSFGEMPSIWAFSLLGLPLLRPLLFKLLDRAGHGELFVLYGFFLALVVGAGLFNLLGLKADLGALVAGMLLAGHPSAKNMAKALFNLKELFLICFFLNIGLGGLPNLGHIMVAGVLSMLLFGKIMLYFFTLNQFKLRARTSLFASFSLANYSEFGLIVASLATYKGWLSQDWLIITAIAVSLSFIIAALLNNYADYFYSRFTLPLKRFQATRLHKNDRPVRVGDAQILVLGMGRIGAGAYDALKASYGDGVMGIDYDHQKTLVHRTHGRRVITGDALDSDFWNKLQLTDNIKLILLAMPDHNGNRYAAEQLCKISNCGFKVAALAHYQSDEAELNALGVEQVYNMYEEAGSGFARHVCANLPITLIKNNYMQDL
;
A
#
# COMPACT_ATOMS: atom_id res chain seq x y z
N ILE A 1 -11.91 16.03 -4.98
CA ILE A 1 -11.59 17.08 -3.99
C ILE A 1 -10.08 17.34 -3.99
N HIS A 2 -9.21 16.35 -3.72
CA HIS A 2 -7.76 16.54 -3.61
C HIS A 2 -7.13 17.17 -4.85
N ILE A 3 -7.44 16.67 -6.05
CA ILE A 3 -6.88 17.19 -7.31
C ILE A 3 -7.24 18.66 -7.48
N ILE A 4 -8.52 19.00 -7.34
CA ILE A 4 -9.01 20.38 -7.48
C ILE A 4 -8.33 21.30 -6.47
N ALA A 5 -8.25 20.87 -5.20
CA ALA A 5 -7.61 21.64 -4.16
C ALA A 5 -6.10 21.85 -4.46
N SER A 6 -5.41 20.82 -4.98
CA SER A 6 -4.01 20.92 -5.38
C SER A 6 -3.83 21.85 -6.58
N ILE A 7 -4.69 21.78 -7.60
CA ILE A 7 -4.64 22.68 -8.76
C ILE A 7 -4.81 24.13 -8.30
N VAL A 8 -5.82 24.40 -7.47
CA VAL A 8 -6.05 25.75 -6.93
C VAL A 8 -4.84 26.23 -6.13
N PHE A 9 -4.30 25.37 -5.26
CA PHE A 9 -3.12 25.71 -4.47
C PHE A 9 -1.93 26.07 -5.36
N TYR A 10 -1.58 25.22 -6.34
CA TYR A 10 -0.46 25.49 -7.24
C TYR A 10 -0.72 26.71 -8.13
N THR A 11 -1.96 26.90 -8.62
CA THR A 11 -2.31 28.09 -9.42
C THR A 11 -2.10 29.36 -8.61
N LEU A 12 -2.51 29.40 -7.35
CA LEU A 12 -2.27 30.54 -6.46
C LEU A 12 -0.77 30.75 -6.20
N CYS A 13 -0.01 29.69 -5.91
CA CYS A 13 1.42 29.78 -5.68
C CYS A 13 2.20 30.26 -6.93
N LEU A 14 1.92 29.66 -8.10
CA LEU A 14 2.59 30.07 -9.35
C LEU A 14 2.20 31.49 -9.76
N SER A 15 0.95 31.91 -9.55
CA SER A 15 0.53 33.29 -9.77
C SER A 15 1.23 34.26 -8.82
N ALA A 16 1.41 33.90 -7.56
CA ALA A 16 2.16 34.69 -6.58
C ALA A 16 3.65 34.82 -6.98
N LEU A 17 4.29 33.72 -7.44
CA LEU A 17 5.66 33.73 -7.90
C LEU A 17 5.83 34.60 -9.16
N LYS A 18 4.83 34.61 -10.06
CA LYS A 18 4.78 35.54 -11.20
C LYS A 18 4.73 37.00 -10.74
N LEU A 19 3.89 37.34 -9.74
CA LEU A 19 3.77 38.69 -9.20
C LEU A 19 5.05 39.18 -8.53
N ILE A 20 5.83 38.26 -7.93
CA ILE A 20 7.15 38.59 -7.31
C ILE A 20 8.21 38.87 -8.40
N GLY A 21 7.96 38.51 -9.66
CA GLY A 21 8.87 38.84 -10.78
C GLY A 21 10.01 37.83 -10.97
N LEU A 22 9.82 36.56 -10.59
CA LEU A 22 10.80 35.52 -10.85
C LEU A 22 10.85 35.17 -12.35
N THR A 23 12.05 35.16 -12.91
CA THR A 23 12.35 35.13 -14.35
C THR A 23 11.53 34.06 -15.11
N PHE A 24 11.48 32.86 -14.80
CA PHE A 24 10.72 31.82 -15.55
C PHE A 24 9.20 31.89 -15.36
N PHE A 25 8.70 32.70 -14.44
CA PHE A 25 7.26 32.82 -14.14
C PHE A 25 6.62 34.06 -14.79
N ILE A 26 7.43 35.09 -15.13
CA ILE A 26 6.92 36.36 -15.67
C ILE A 26 6.16 36.17 -16.98
N ASP A 27 6.69 35.33 -17.86
CA ASP A 27 6.16 35.11 -19.20
C ASP A 27 4.99 34.12 -19.26
N LEU A 28 4.66 33.46 -18.12
CA LEU A 28 3.56 32.52 -18.09
C LEU A 28 2.19 33.20 -18.25
N GLY A 29 1.44 32.78 -19.25
CA GLY A 29 0.03 33.11 -19.37
C GLY A 29 -0.85 32.35 -18.34
N VAL A 30 -2.10 32.73 -18.22
CA VAL A 30 -3.04 32.08 -17.29
C VAL A 30 -3.23 30.60 -17.61
N ILE A 31 -3.32 30.25 -18.89
CA ILE A 31 -3.49 28.86 -19.35
C ILE A 31 -2.27 28.02 -18.98
N GLU A 32 -1.08 28.55 -19.16
CA GLU A 32 0.19 27.91 -18.84
C GLU A 32 0.34 27.65 -17.35
N ILE A 33 -0.05 28.63 -16.50
CA ILE A 33 -0.08 28.49 -15.05
C ILE A 33 -1.04 27.35 -14.66
N ILE A 34 -2.23 27.28 -15.26
CA ILE A 34 -3.21 26.22 -14.97
C ILE A 34 -2.67 24.86 -15.39
N LEU A 35 -2.05 24.75 -16.58
CA LEU A 35 -1.45 23.52 -17.07
C LEU A 35 -0.29 23.04 -16.21
N ALA A 36 0.62 23.95 -15.84
CA ALA A 36 1.70 23.62 -14.92
C ALA A 36 1.17 23.19 -13.53
N SER A 37 0.16 23.90 -13.02
CA SER A 37 -0.51 23.54 -11.75
C SER A 37 -1.18 22.18 -11.82
N PHE A 38 -1.82 21.88 -12.94
CA PHE A 38 -2.41 20.57 -13.19
C PHE A 38 -1.34 19.49 -13.21
N ALA A 39 -0.24 19.68 -13.94
CA ALA A 39 0.88 18.74 -13.99
C ALA A 39 1.48 18.46 -12.60
N LEU A 40 1.68 19.50 -11.77
CA LEU A 40 2.23 19.39 -10.42
C LEU A 40 1.24 18.82 -9.39
N SER A 41 -0.06 18.78 -9.69
CA SER A 41 -1.08 18.28 -8.77
C SER A 41 -1.02 16.77 -8.57
N PHE A 42 -0.53 16.02 -9.55
CA PHE A 42 -0.42 14.57 -9.49
C PHE A 42 0.68 14.10 -8.53
N SER A 43 0.47 12.90 -7.96
CA SER A 43 1.47 12.19 -7.17
C SER A 43 1.78 10.85 -7.86
N SER A 44 3.03 10.39 -7.75
CA SER A 44 3.48 9.15 -8.39
C SER A 44 2.93 7.92 -7.70
N THR A 45 2.20 7.10 -8.43
CA THR A 45 1.69 5.80 -7.98
C THR A 45 2.84 4.82 -7.76
N VAL A 46 3.82 4.79 -8.67
CA VAL A 46 4.97 3.88 -8.60
C VAL A 46 5.77 4.11 -7.33
N PHE A 47 6.12 5.36 -7.07
CA PHE A 47 6.93 5.74 -5.91
C PHE A 47 6.20 5.43 -4.59
N ALA A 48 4.94 5.83 -4.48
CA ALA A 48 4.17 5.65 -3.26
C ALA A 48 3.92 4.16 -2.95
N VAL A 49 3.54 3.36 -3.95
CA VAL A 49 3.33 1.91 -3.77
C VAL A 49 4.63 1.23 -3.36
N LYS A 50 5.76 1.55 -4.00
CA LYS A 50 7.06 0.98 -3.66
C LYS A 50 7.47 1.24 -2.20
N ILE A 51 7.32 2.47 -1.73
CA ILE A 51 7.59 2.81 -0.32
C ILE A 51 6.67 2.03 0.64
N LEU A 52 5.38 1.93 0.30
CA LEU A 52 4.43 1.18 1.12
C LEU A 52 4.74 -0.33 1.15
N GLU A 53 5.23 -0.89 0.04
CA GLU A 53 5.67 -2.28 -0.04
C GLU A 53 6.94 -2.53 0.77
N GLU A 54 7.95 -1.65 0.66
CA GLU A 54 9.18 -1.73 1.44
C GLU A 54 8.92 -1.69 2.95
N LYS A 55 7.90 -0.95 3.37
CA LYS A 55 7.45 -0.87 4.77
C LYS A 55 6.46 -1.96 5.17
N SER A 56 6.02 -2.81 4.25
CA SER A 56 4.93 -3.78 4.45
C SER A 56 3.60 -3.12 4.91
N GLU A 57 3.33 -1.89 4.48
CA GLU A 57 2.20 -1.07 4.91
C GLU A 57 1.15 -0.83 3.81
N THR A 58 1.17 -1.58 2.73
CA THR A 58 0.16 -1.50 1.64
C THR A 58 -1.25 -1.82 2.11
N SER A 59 -1.39 -2.70 3.10
CA SER A 59 -2.67 -3.07 3.73
C SER A 59 -3.13 -2.10 4.81
N SER A 60 -2.25 -1.22 5.29
CA SER A 60 -2.58 -0.22 6.31
C SER A 60 -3.69 0.73 5.84
N LEU A 61 -4.41 1.34 6.79
CA LEU A 61 -5.50 2.25 6.42
C LEU A 61 -4.97 3.44 5.60
N TYR A 62 -3.84 4.02 6.00
CA TYR A 62 -3.27 5.15 5.28
C TYR A 62 -2.73 4.73 3.90
N GLY A 63 -2.14 3.52 3.77
CA GLY A 63 -1.68 2.97 2.50
C GLY A 63 -2.83 2.78 1.52
N ARG A 64 -3.94 2.17 1.96
CA ARG A 64 -5.15 2.01 1.13
C ARG A 64 -5.77 3.33 0.72
N ILE A 65 -5.77 4.33 1.60
CA ILE A 65 -6.25 5.68 1.28
C ILE A 65 -5.33 6.34 0.25
N ALA A 66 -4.01 6.28 0.44
CA ALA A 66 -3.05 6.84 -0.50
C ALA A 66 -3.20 6.19 -1.89
N ILE A 67 -3.22 4.85 -1.97
CA ILE A 67 -3.41 4.12 -3.22
C ILE A 67 -4.74 4.49 -3.88
N GLY A 68 -5.83 4.58 -3.11
CA GLY A 68 -7.14 4.98 -3.63
C GLY A 68 -7.14 6.40 -4.22
N ILE A 69 -6.44 7.34 -3.59
CA ILE A 69 -6.27 8.71 -4.10
C ILE A 69 -5.47 8.69 -5.41
N LEU A 70 -4.39 7.92 -5.46
CA LEU A 70 -3.52 7.80 -6.65
C LEU A 70 -4.28 7.22 -7.85
N ILE A 71 -5.05 6.15 -7.65
CA ILE A 71 -5.90 5.57 -8.71
C ILE A 71 -6.88 6.61 -9.25
N MET A 72 -7.49 7.40 -8.38
CA MET A 72 -8.39 8.47 -8.82
C MET A 72 -7.64 9.57 -9.59
N GLN A 73 -6.41 9.89 -9.19
CA GLN A 73 -5.56 10.83 -9.94
C GLN A 73 -5.24 10.30 -11.34
N ASP A 74 -4.87 9.03 -11.46
CA ASP A 74 -4.56 8.39 -12.74
C ASP A 74 -5.77 8.41 -13.69
N ILE A 75 -6.98 8.14 -13.17
CA ILE A 75 -8.22 8.26 -13.96
C ILE A 75 -8.42 9.70 -14.47
N PHE A 76 -8.21 10.71 -13.62
CA PHE A 76 -8.30 12.12 -14.02
C PHE A 76 -7.25 12.50 -15.06
N ALA A 77 -6.01 11.98 -14.93
CA ALA A 77 -4.95 12.22 -15.92
C ALA A 77 -5.35 11.65 -17.30
N VAL A 78 -5.84 10.41 -17.33
CA VAL A 78 -6.30 9.77 -18.58
C VAL A 78 -7.48 10.52 -19.20
N LEU A 79 -8.45 10.95 -18.40
CA LEU A 79 -9.58 11.76 -18.90
C LEU A 79 -9.11 13.08 -19.49
N PHE A 80 -8.18 13.78 -18.82
CA PHE A 80 -7.60 15.02 -19.33
C PHE A 80 -6.88 14.78 -20.67
N LEU A 81 -6.05 13.76 -20.77
CA LEU A 81 -5.36 13.42 -22.00
C LEU A 81 -6.35 13.12 -23.14
N THR A 82 -7.41 12.38 -22.85
CA THR A 82 -8.46 12.05 -23.82
C THR A 82 -9.14 13.31 -24.38
N VAL A 83 -9.53 14.23 -23.50
CA VAL A 83 -10.18 15.50 -23.90
C VAL A 83 -9.22 16.43 -24.65
N SER A 84 -7.94 16.50 -24.23
CA SER A 84 -6.93 17.40 -24.78
C SER A 84 -6.55 17.07 -26.23
N PHE A 85 -6.69 15.83 -26.66
CA PHE A 85 -6.38 15.44 -28.04
C PHE A 85 -7.49 15.80 -29.04
N GLY A 86 -8.72 16.07 -28.59
CA GLY A 86 -9.81 16.58 -29.43
C GLY A 86 -10.31 15.60 -30.50
N GLU A 87 -9.91 14.35 -30.47
CA GLU A 87 -10.42 13.31 -31.36
C GLU A 87 -11.79 12.85 -30.86
N MET A 88 -12.80 12.96 -31.76
CA MET A 88 -14.14 12.42 -31.45
C MET A 88 -14.11 10.89 -31.57
N PRO A 89 -14.58 10.17 -30.55
CA PRO A 89 -14.68 8.72 -30.64
C PRO A 89 -15.55 8.29 -31.82
N SER A 90 -15.14 7.24 -32.52
CA SER A 90 -15.96 6.61 -33.54
C SER A 90 -17.28 6.09 -32.95
N ILE A 91 -18.36 6.08 -33.73
CA ILE A 91 -19.62 5.43 -33.33
C ILE A 91 -19.40 3.98 -32.90
N TRP A 92 -18.42 3.30 -33.46
CA TRP A 92 -18.00 1.96 -33.08
C TRP A 92 -17.43 1.87 -31.66
N ALA A 93 -17.08 2.97 -31.02
CA ALA A 93 -16.65 2.98 -29.61
C ALA A 93 -17.71 2.43 -28.65
N PHE A 94 -19.01 2.52 -29.02
CA PHE A 94 -20.08 1.89 -28.25
C PHE A 94 -19.96 0.35 -28.18
N SER A 95 -19.27 -0.30 -29.13
CA SER A 95 -19.02 -1.75 -29.08
C SER A 95 -18.17 -2.16 -27.88
N LEU A 96 -17.36 -1.25 -27.33
CA LEU A 96 -16.54 -1.50 -26.13
C LEU A 96 -17.38 -1.74 -24.87
N LEU A 97 -18.65 -1.31 -24.85
CA LEU A 97 -19.57 -1.66 -23.77
C LEU A 97 -19.84 -3.16 -23.69
N GLY A 98 -19.55 -3.91 -24.77
CA GLY A 98 -19.60 -5.37 -24.81
C GLY A 98 -18.35 -6.05 -24.22
N LEU A 99 -17.26 -5.34 -23.94
CA LEU A 99 -16.03 -5.93 -23.39
C LEU A 99 -16.25 -6.77 -22.11
N PRO A 100 -17.10 -6.37 -21.14
CA PRO A 100 -17.38 -7.19 -19.97
C PRO A 100 -17.92 -8.59 -20.29
N LEU A 101 -18.59 -8.77 -21.44
CA LEU A 101 -19.09 -10.07 -21.91
C LEU A 101 -17.94 -11.02 -22.31
N LEU A 102 -16.77 -10.47 -22.67
CA LEU A 102 -15.57 -11.25 -23.00
C LEU A 102 -14.80 -11.73 -21.77
N ARG A 103 -15.16 -11.26 -20.58
CA ARG A 103 -14.48 -11.63 -19.31
C ARG A 103 -14.29 -13.13 -19.12
N PRO A 104 -15.31 -14.01 -19.32
CA PRO A 104 -15.12 -15.44 -19.16
C PRO A 104 -14.13 -16.04 -20.17
N LEU A 105 -14.08 -15.50 -21.40
CA LEU A 105 -13.11 -15.90 -22.41
C LEU A 105 -11.69 -15.49 -22.00
N LEU A 106 -11.52 -14.26 -21.52
CA LEU A 106 -10.24 -13.74 -21.05
C LEU A 106 -9.71 -14.55 -19.85
N PHE A 107 -10.58 -14.94 -18.92
CA PHE A 107 -10.24 -15.79 -17.79
C PHE A 107 -9.79 -17.18 -18.23
N LYS A 108 -10.53 -17.81 -19.15
CA LYS A 108 -10.18 -19.12 -19.69
C LYS A 108 -8.84 -19.11 -20.45
N LEU A 109 -8.54 -18.04 -21.15
CA LEU A 109 -7.24 -17.86 -21.83
C LEU A 109 -6.13 -17.64 -20.83
N LEU A 110 -6.37 -16.87 -19.77
CA LEU A 110 -5.42 -16.65 -18.69
C LEU A 110 -5.07 -17.94 -17.95
N ASP A 111 -6.08 -18.78 -17.66
CA ASP A 111 -5.88 -20.11 -17.06
C ASP A 111 -5.04 -21.02 -17.95
N ARG A 112 -5.24 -20.96 -19.29
CA ARG A 112 -4.45 -21.73 -20.25
C ARG A 112 -3.02 -21.21 -20.41
N ALA A 113 -2.80 -19.94 -20.25
CA ALA A 113 -1.44 -19.35 -20.27
C ALA A 113 -0.59 -19.84 -19.08
N GLY A 114 -1.23 -20.30 -18.02
CA GLY A 114 -0.58 -20.93 -16.86
C GLY A 114 0.40 -20.00 -16.16
N HIS A 115 1.68 -20.40 -16.13
CA HIS A 115 2.77 -19.67 -15.46
C HIS A 115 3.99 -19.55 -16.39
N GLY A 116 4.86 -18.58 -16.15
CA GLY A 116 6.08 -18.38 -16.93
C GLY A 116 5.95 -17.39 -18.07
N GLU A 117 6.68 -17.60 -19.17
CA GLU A 117 6.82 -16.63 -20.26
C GLU A 117 5.51 -16.36 -20.99
N LEU A 118 4.73 -17.40 -21.27
CA LEU A 118 3.43 -17.27 -21.96
C LEU A 118 2.44 -16.43 -21.16
N PHE A 119 2.50 -16.52 -19.83
CA PHE A 119 1.70 -15.71 -18.92
C PHE A 119 2.02 -14.21 -19.05
N VAL A 120 3.31 -13.87 -19.10
CA VAL A 120 3.76 -12.48 -19.27
C VAL A 120 3.38 -11.95 -20.66
N LEU A 121 3.61 -12.75 -21.71
CA LEU A 121 3.23 -12.42 -23.09
C LEU A 121 1.73 -12.21 -23.24
N TYR A 122 0.91 -13.00 -22.58
CA TYR A 122 -0.53 -12.81 -22.56
C TYR A 122 -0.92 -11.47 -21.91
N GLY A 123 -0.27 -11.08 -20.81
CA GLY A 123 -0.46 -9.77 -20.19
C GLY A 123 -0.11 -8.61 -21.12
N PHE A 124 1.01 -8.72 -21.86
CA PHE A 124 1.39 -7.77 -22.90
C PHE A 124 0.37 -7.68 -24.03
N PHE A 125 -0.04 -8.84 -24.56
CA PHE A 125 -1.04 -8.89 -25.60
C PHE A 125 -2.33 -8.19 -25.17
N LEU A 126 -2.79 -8.46 -23.94
CA LEU A 126 -3.99 -7.80 -23.42
C LEU A 126 -3.81 -6.28 -23.24
N ALA A 127 -2.67 -5.84 -22.71
CA ALA A 127 -2.43 -4.42 -22.48
C ALA A 127 -2.23 -3.65 -23.79
N LEU A 128 -1.39 -4.15 -24.70
CA LEU A 128 -0.97 -3.41 -25.88
C LEU A 128 -1.88 -3.66 -27.09
N VAL A 129 -2.31 -4.89 -27.35
CA VAL A 129 -3.11 -5.21 -28.55
C VAL A 129 -4.60 -5.05 -28.25
N VAL A 130 -5.13 -5.70 -27.21
CA VAL A 130 -6.56 -5.62 -26.90
C VAL A 130 -6.90 -4.28 -26.22
N GLY A 131 -6.10 -3.85 -25.26
CA GLY A 131 -6.31 -2.57 -24.59
C GLY A 131 -5.97 -1.40 -25.49
N ALA A 132 -4.69 -1.12 -25.64
CA ALA A 132 -4.21 0.06 -26.36
C ALA A 132 -4.60 0.05 -27.85
N GLY A 133 -4.37 -1.07 -28.55
CA GLY A 133 -4.59 -1.16 -29.99
C GLY A 133 -6.07 -1.05 -30.40
N LEU A 134 -6.95 -1.80 -29.73
CA LEU A 134 -8.39 -1.76 -30.04
C LEU A 134 -8.99 -0.38 -29.77
N PHE A 135 -8.62 0.25 -28.66
CA PHE A 135 -9.12 1.58 -28.30
C PHE A 135 -8.62 2.65 -29.28
N ASN A 136 -7.35 2.57 -29.67
CA ASN A 136 -6.79 3.49 -30.65
C ASN A 136 -7.48 3.38 -32.04
N LEU A 137 -7.79 2.16 -32.49
CA LEU A 137 -8.54 1.91 -33.73
C LEU A 137 -9.94 2.52 -33.67
N LEU A 138 -10.53 2.66 -32.49
CA LEU A 138 -11.87 3.22 -32.29
C LEU A 138 -11.85 4.73 -31.98
N GLY A 139 -10.69 5.38 -32.12
CA GLY A 139 -10.51 6.81 -31.85
C GLY A 139 -10.50 7.15 -30.36
N LEU A 140 -10.25 6.14 -29.49
CA LEU A 140 -10.10 6.32 -28.04
C LEU A 140 -8.63 6.21 -27.65
N LYS A 141 -8.27 6.77 -26.50
CA LYS A 141 -6.89 6.71 -26.01
C LYS A 141 -6.46 5.29 -25.63
N ALA A 142 -5.26 4.94 -26.07
CA ALA A 142 -4.61 3.66 -25.76
C ALA A 142 -4.55 3.37 -24.25
N ASP A 143 -4.24 4.40 -23.44
CA ASP A 143 -4.12 4.30 -21.98
C ASP A 143 -5.43 3.87 -21.32
N LEU A 144 -6.56 4.42 -21.79
CA LEU A 144 -7.89 4.04 -21.31
C LEU A 144 -8.17 2.56 -21.62
N GLY A 145 -7.76 2.10 -22.81
CA GLY A 145 -7.94 0.71 -23.21
C GLY A 145 -7.15 -0.26 -22.35
N ALA A 146 -5.88 0.04 -22.08
CA ALA A 146 -5.05 -0.77 -21.17
C ALA A 146 -5.63 -0.81 -19.74
N LEU A 147 -6.14 0.32 -19.24
CA LEU A 147 -6.80 0.39 -17.93
C LEU A 147 -8.06 -0.50 -17.89
N VAL A 148 -8.92 -0.41 -18.91
CA VAL A 148 -10.14 -1.24 -19.02
C VAL A 148 -9.78 -2.74 -19.09
N ALA A 149 -8.78 -3.10 -19.89
CA ALA A 149 -8.30 -4.48 -19.97
C ALA A 149 -7.83 -5.01 -18.59
N GLY A 150 -7.10 -4.19 -17.84
CA GLY A 150 -6.67 -4.50 -16.46
C GLY A 150 -7.86 -4.68 -15.51
N MET A 151 -8.86 -3.79 -15.57
CA MET A 151 -10.08 -3.89 -14.75
C MET A 151 -10.89 -5.17 -15.06
N LEU A 152 -10.95 -5.59 -16.32
CA LEU A 152 -11.62 -6.84 -16.70
C LEU A 152 -10.98 -8.07 -16.05
N LEU A 153 -9.66 -8.07 -15.88
CA LEU A 153 -8.91 -9.16 -15.24
C LEU A 153 -8.90 -9.10 -13.71
N ALA A 154 -9.20 -7.97 -13.11
CA ALA A 154 -9.02 -7.72 -11.66
C ALA A 154 -9.72 -8.73 -10.73
N GLY A 155 -10.74 -9.45 -11.20
CA GLY A 155 -11.44 -10.49 -10.41
C GLY A 155 -10.82 -11.89 -10.51
N HIS A 156 -9.74 -12.09 -11.27
CA HIS A 156 -9.10 -13.38 -11.42
C HIS A 156 -8.06 -13.63 -10.32
N PRO A 157 -7.94 -14.86 -9.75
CA PRO A 157 -6.94 -15.16 -8.72
C PRO A 157 -5.50 -14.85 -9.14
N SER A 158 -5.16 -15.10 -10.41
CA SER A 158 -3.82 -14.84 -10.97
C SER A 158 -3.59 -13.39 -11.39
N ALA A 159 -4.58 -12.50 -11.27
CA ALA A 159 -4.44 -11.10 -11.71
C ALA A 159 -3.30 -10.36 -10.96
N LYS A 160 -3.13 -10.63 -9.67
CA LYS A 160 -2.04 -10.07 -8.86
C LYS A 160 -0.66 -10.48 -9.38
N ASN A 161 -0.50 -11.75 -9.75
CA ASN A 161 0.74 -12.28 -10.30
C ASN A 161 1.04 -11.69 -11.68
N MET A 162 0.01 -11.50 -12.50
CA MET A 162 0.11 -10.82 -13.79
C MET A 162 0.57 -9.37 -13.61
N ALA A 163 -0.07 -8.62 -12.71
CA ALA A 163 0.30 -7.25 -12.41
C ALA A 163 1.76 -7.15 -11.95
N LYS A 164 2.20 -8.06 -11.07
CA LYS A 164 3.59 -8.11 -10.58
C LYS A 164 4.59 -8.41 -11.71
N ALA A 165 4.27 -9.32 -12.61
CA ALA A 165 5.13 -9.65 -13.76
C ALA A 165 5.27 -8.47 -14.74
N LEU A 166 4.17 -7.76 -15.01
CA LEU A 166 4.16 -6.57 -15.88
C LEU A 166 4.81 -5.35 -15.22
N PHE A 167 4.82 -5.28 -13.90
CA PHE A 167 5.38 -4.16 -13.15
C PHE A 167 6.87 -3.95 -13.45
N ASN A 168 7.66 -5.03 -13.50
CA ASN A 168 9.09 -4.95 -13.80
C ASN A 168 9.37 -4.36 -15.19
N LEU A 169 8.53 -4.68 -16.16
CA LEU A 169 8.63 -4.14 -17.52
C LEU A 169 8.20 -2.68 -17.60
N LYS A 170 7.17 -2.30 -16.86
CA LYS A 170 6.77 -0.90 -16.70
C LYS A 170 7.94 -0.07 -16.18
N GLU A 171 8.70 -0.56 -15.18
CA GLU A 171 9.88 0.15 -14.66
C GLU A 171 10.93 0.40 -15.76
N LEU A 172 11.19 -0.60 -16.61
CA LEU A 172 12.12 -0.44 -17.73
C LEU A 172 11.67 0.66 -18.70
N PHE A 173 10.40 0.65 -19.11
CA PHE A 173 9.85 1.68 -19.98
C PHE A 173 9.87 3.07 -19.33
N LEU A 174 9.62 3.14 -18.04
CA LEU A 174 9.68 4.38 -17.27
C LEU A 174 11.11 4.96 -17.26
N ILE A 175 12.12 4.12 -17.07
CA ILE A 175 13.54 4.54 -17.14
C ILE A 175 13.85 5.10 -18.53
N CYS A 176 13.44 4.40 -19.60
CA CYS A 176 13.65 4.87 -20.96
C CYS A 176 12.95 6.21 -21.22
N PHE A 177 11.74 6.40 -20.67
CA PHE A 177 11.00 7.65 -20.79
C PHE A 177 11.73 8.81 -20.10
N PHE A 178 12.21 8.61 -18.88
CA PHE A 178 12.99 9.63 -18.16
C PHE A 178 14.30 9.96 -18.86
N LEU A 179 14.99 8.95 -19.39
CA LEU A 179 16.21 9.16 -20.18
C LEU A 179 15.94 10.00 -21.42
N ASN A 180 14.86 9.71 -22.15
CA ASN A 180 14.47 10.47 -23.33
C ASN A 180 14.20 11.95 -23.02
N ILE A 181 13.52 12.23 -21.90
CA ILE A 181 13.31 13.61 -21.44
C ILE A 181 14.65 14.27 -21.05
N GLY A 182 15.52 13.54 -20.32
CA GLY A 182 16.84 14.05 -19.91
C GLY A 182 17.76 14.37 -21.10
N LEU A 183 17.62 13.65 -22.22
CA LEU A 183 18.37 13.90 -23.46
C LEU A 183 17.78 15.10 -24.25
N GLY A 184 16.57 15.53 -23.96
CA GLY A 184 15.89 16.63 -24.63
C GLY A 184 16.47 18.02 -24.38
N GLY A 185 17.38 18.19 -23.40
CA GLY A 185 18.06 19.44 -23.12
C GLY A 185 18.91 19.41 -21.85
N LEU A 186 19.98 20.18 -21.84
CA LEU A 186 20.85 20.29 -20.66
C LEU A 186 20.25 21.33 -19.69
N PRO A 187 20.11 20.99 -18.41
CA PRO A 187 19.63 21.93 -17.40
C PRO A 187 20.65 23.05 -17.16
N ASN A 188 20.18 24.26 -17.06
CA ASN A 188 20.95 25.40 -16.60
C ASN A 188 20.70 25.69 -15.11
N LEU A 189 21.48 26.58 -14.50
CA LEU A 189 21.32 26.91 -13.08
C LEU A 189 19.93 27.49 -12.77
N GLY A 190 19.33 28.24 -13.71
CA GLY A 190 17.97 28.78 -13.56
C GLY A 190 16.90 27.68 -13.46
N HIS A 191 17.00 26.63 -14.31
CA HIS A 191 16.10 25.47 -14.26
C HIS A 191 16.18 24.77 -12.88
N ILE A 192 17.40 24.58 -12.35
CA ILE A 192 17.62 23.94 -11.05
C ILE A 192 17.04 24.79 -9.91
N MET A 193 17.23 26.11 -9.94
CA MET A 193 16.66 27.01 -8.93
C MET A 193 15.14 26.99 -8.93
N VAL A 194 14.50 27.06 -10.11
CA VAL A 194 13.04 27.00 -10.22
C VAL A 194 12.50 25.65 -9.77
N ALA A 195 13.13 24.55 -10.17
CA ALA A 195 12.78 23.22 -9.71
C ALA A 195 12.91 23.07 -8.18
N GLY A 196 13.93 23.70 -7.58
CA GLY A 196 14.08 23.81 -6.12
C GLY A 196 12.91 24.55 -5.46
N VAL A 197 12.48 25.69 -6.03
CA VAL A 197 11.29 26.42 -5.55
C VAL A 197 10.04 25.56 -5.66
N LEU A 198 9.81 24.86 -6.80
CA LEU A 198 8.70 23.95 -6.95
C LEU A 198 8.76 22.80 -5.92
N SER A 199 9.95 22.28 -5.64
CA SER A 199 10.14 21.24 -4.63
C SER A 199 9.81 21.74 -3.21
N MET A 200 10.02 23.02 -2.90
CA MET A 200 9.57 23.62 -1.64
C MET A 200 8.04 23.71 -1.54
N LEU A 201 7.34 23.92 -2.66
CA LEU A 201 5.87 23.91 -2.67
C LEU A 201 5.28 22.54 -2.28
N LEU A 202 6.09 21.49 -2.34
CA LEU A 202 5.70 20.16 -1.89
C LEU A 202 5.28 20.13 -0.41
N PHE A 203 5.92 20.92 0.45
CA PHE A 203 5.53 21.05 1.85
C PHE A 203 4.12 21.65 2.00
N GLY A 204 3.75 22.59 1.13
CA GLY A 204 2.38 23.10 1.05
C GLY A 204 1.37 22.03 0.60
N LYS A 205 1.75 21.19 -0.37
CA LYS A 205 0.95 20.04 -0.81
C LYS A 205 0.72 19.04 0.34
N ILE A 206 1.77 18.75 1.14
CA ILE A 206 1.66 17.89 2.34
C ILE A 206 0.65 18.47 3.33
N MET A 207 0.74 19.76 3.64
CA MET A 207 -0.20 20.41 4.54
C MET A 207 -1.63 20.36 3.99
N LEU A 208 -1.81 20.63 2.70
CA LEU A 208 -3.11 20.54 2.03
C LEU A 208 -3.73 19.14 2.17
N TYR A 209 -2.96 18.08 1.89
CA TYR A 209 -3.42 16.70 2.05
C TYR A 209 -3.72 16.38 3.50
N PHE A 210 -2.84 16.76 4.43
CA PHE A 210 -3.05 16.54 5.87
C PHE A 210 -4.37 17.15 6.36
N PHE A 211 -4.62 18.42 6.06
CA PHE A 211 -5.86 19.08 6.47
C PHE A 211 -7.10 18.49 5.79
N THR A 212 -7.00 18.19 4.49
CA THR A 212 -8.12 17.58 3.77
C THR A 212 -8.46 16.19 4.32
N LEU A 213 -7.46 15.35 4.62
CA LEU A 213 -7.66 14.03 5.19
C LEU A 213 -8.24 14.09 6.61
N ASN A 214 -7.81 15.05 7.42
CA ASN A 214 -8.39 15.27 8.74
C ASN A 214 -9.89 15.63 8.71
N GLN A 215 -10.36 16.33 7.66
CA GLN A 215 -11.80 16.60 7.47
C GLN A 215 -12.61 15.32 7.29
N PHE A 216 -12.00 14.23 6.78
CA PHE A 216 -12.64 12.91 6.71
C PHE A 216 -12.59 12.12 8.02
N LYS A 217 -12.29 12.80 9.14
CA LYS A 217 -12.27 12.22 10.50
C LYS A 217 -11.22 11.12 10.68
N LEU A 218 -10.12 11.21 9.97
CA LEU A 218 -8.97 10.33 10.15
C LEU A 218 -8.13 10.78 11.34
N ARG A 219 -7.36 9.85 11.91
CA ARG A 219 -6.36 10.19 12.94
C ARG A 219 -5.26 11.04 12.32
N ALA A 220 -4.68 11.91 13.14
CA ALA A 220 -3.56 12.76 12.74
C ALA A 220 -2.38 11.93 12.17
N ARG A 221 -2.10 10.73 12.74
CA ARG A 221 -1.08 9.81 12.21
C ARG A 221 -1.44 9.32 10.82
N THR A 222 -2.63 8.79 10.63
CA THR A 222 -3.13 8.28 9.34
C THR A 222 -3.08 9.37 8.27
N SER A 223 -3.52 10.59 8.60
CA SER A 223 -3.49 11.74 7.70
C SER A 223 -2.07 12.16 7.34
N LEU A 224 -1.14 12.21 8.32
CA LEU A 224 0.25 12.58 8.09
C LEU A 224 0.98 11.56 7.20
N PHE A 225 0.83 10.26 7.50
CA PHE A 225 1.52 9.20 6.76
C PHE A 225 0.99 9.08 5.32
N ALA A 226 -0.33 9.19 5.13
CA ALA A 226 -0.91 9.28 3.78
C ALA A 226 -0.39 10.52 3.04
N SER A 227 -0.28 11.69 3.71
CA SER A 227 0.25 12.90 3.10
C SER A 227 1.71 12.77 2.70
N PHE A 228 2.54 12.10 3.50
CA PHE A 228 3.94 11.84 3.16
C PHE A 228 4.08 10.85 1.99
N SER A 229 3.25 9.82 1.93
CA SER A 229 3.22 8.89 0.80
C SER A 229 2.82 9.57 -0.51
N LEU A 230 2.00 10.62 -0.44
CA LEU A 230 1.56 11.44 -1.58
C LEU A 230 2.46 12.68 -1.83
N ALA A 231 3.51 12.87 -1.02
CA ALA A 231 4.42 14.02 -1.05
C ALA A 231 5.46 13.93 -2.17
N ASN A 232 5.02 13.71 -3.38
CA ASN A 232 5.87 13.63 -4.56
C ASN A 232 5.12 14.19 -5.78
N TYR A 233 5.84 14.42 -6.87
CA TYR A 233 5.28 14.71 -8.18
C TYR A 233 5.22 13.44 -9.00
N SER A 234 4.35 13.41 -10.02
CA SER A 234 4.09 12.22 -10.82
C SER A 234 4.74 12.28 -12.20
N GLU A 235 5.07 11.12 -12.72
CA GLU A 235 5.36 10.90 -14.13
C GLU A 235 4.21 11.36 -15.05
N PHE A 236 2.96 11.27 -14.61
CA PHE A 236 1.82 11.83 -15.35
C PHE A 236 1.92 13.35 -15.51
N GLY A 237 2.45 14.06 -14.50
CA GLY A 237 2.77 15.48 -14.62
C GLY A 237 3.75 15.76 -15.74
N LEU A 238 4.77 14.92 -15.93
CA LEU A 238 5.71 15.02 -17.05
C LEU A 238 5.06 14.73 -18.39
N ILE A 239 4.16 13.74 -18.47
CA ILE A 239 3.41 13.45 -19.70
C ILE A 239 2.55 14.64 -20.08
N VAL A 240 1.87 15.26 -19.12
CA VAL A 240 1.07 16.48 -19.36
C VAL A 240 1.96 17.64 -19.80
N ALA A 241 3.11 17.86 -19.14
CA ALA A 241 4.07 18.89 -19.52
C ALA A 241 4.65 18.65 -20.92
N SER A 242 5.01 17.41 -21.25
CA SER A 242 5.51 17.02 -22.58
C SER A 242 4.46 17.27 -23.67
N LEU A 243 3.20 16.89 -23.43
CA LEU A 243 2.11 17.17 -24.35
C LEU A 243 1.87 18.66 -24.54
N ALA A 244 1.88 19.43 -23.45
CA ALA A 244 1.71 20.87 -23.49
C ALA A 244 2.84 21.55 -24.26
N THR A 245 4.08 21.07 -24.13
CA THR A 245 5.23 21.54 -24.90
C THR A 245 5.10 21.15 -26.37
N TYR A 246 4.69 19.95 -26.70
CA TYR A 246 4.46 19.50 -28.08
C TYR A 246 3.40 20.34 -28.80
N LYS A 247 2.35 20.75 -28.08
CA LYS A 247 1.28 21.63 -28.62
C LYS A 247 1.67 23.12 -28.59
N GLY A 248 2.86 23.48 -28.13
CA GLY A 248 3.30 24.86 -28.01
C GLY A 248 2.60 25.67 -26.90
N TRP A 249 1.94 24.99 -25.96
CA TRP A 249 1.28 25.64 -24.81
C TRP A 249 2.24 25.91 -23.65
N LEU A 250 3.36 25.17 -23.56
CA LEU A 250 4.44 25.38 -22.60
C LEU A 250 5.79 25.41 -23.33
N SER A 251 6.75 26.16 -22.81
CA SER A 251 8.12 26.16 -23.33
C SER A 251 8.85 24.85 -22.96
N GLN A 252 9.90 24.54 -23.73
CA GLN A 252 10.78 23.39 -23.46
C GLN A 252 11.44 23.48 -22.06
N ASP A 253 11.71 24.69 -21.60
CA ASP A 253 12.29 24.91 -20.27
C ASP A 253 11.39 24.38 -19.15
N TRP A 254 10.07 24.50 -19.28
CA TRP A 254 9.12 23.99 -18.31
C TRP A 254 9.10 22.46 -18.23
N LEU A 255 9.35 21.77 -19.36
CA LEU A 255 9.50 20.31 -19.35
C LEU A 255 10.76 19.90 -18.56
N ILE A 256 11.90 20.59 -18.78
CA ILE A 256 13.14 20.34 -18.05
C ILE A 256 12.97 20.64 -16.55
N ILE A 257 12.38 21.80 -16.22
CA ILE A 257 12.10 22.21 -14.83
C ILE A 257 11.23 21.16 -14.13
N THR A 258 10.15 20.70 -14.79
CA THR A 258 9.23 19.69 -14.24
C THR A 258 9.96 18.36 -14.02
N ALA A 259 10.81 17.91 -14.94
CA ALA A 259 11.59 16.69 -14.80
C ALA A 259 12.53 16.74 -13.59
N ILE A 260 13.24 17.85 -13.40
CA ILE A 260 14.11 18.05 -12.23
C ILE A 260 13.26 18.09 -10.94
N ALA A 261 12.14 18.81 -10.94
CA ALA A 261 11.24 18.89 -9.78
C ALA A 261 10.67 17.53 -9.38
N VAL A 262 10.28 16.69 -10.34
CA VAL A 262 9.85 15.30 -10.09
C VAL A 262 10.97 14.51 -9.42
N SER A 263 12.19 14.58 -9.95
CA SER A 263 13.35 13.84 -9.42
C SER A 263 13.70 14.31 -7.99
N LEU A 264 13.73 15.60 -7.74
CA LEU A 264 13.96 16.17 -6.40
C LEU A 264 12.84 15.77 -5.43
N SER A 265 11.59 15.74 -5.92
CA SER A 265 10.44 15.37 -5.09
C SER A 265 10.52 13.90 -4.59
N PHE A 266 11.10 13.00 -5.37
CA PHE A 266 11.30 11.61 -4.95
C PHE A 266 12.32 11.51 -3.81
N ILE A 267 13.41 12.28 -3.88
CA ILE A 267 14.41 12.34 -2.81
C ILE A 267 13.78 12.87 -1.51
N ILE A 268 13.04 13.98 -1.60
CA ILE A 268 12.34 14.58 -0.45
C ILE A 268 11.32 13.61 0.13
N ALA A 269 10.51 12.99 -0.72
CA ALA A 269 9.48 12.06 -0.29
C ALA A 269 10.07 10.79 0.36
N ALA A 270 11.20 10.26 -0.14
CA ALA A 270 11.90 9.14 0.48
C ALA A 270 12.36 9.50 1.90
N LEU A 271 12.98 10.66 2.07
CA LEU A 271 13.42 11.15 3.39
C LEU A 271 12.23 11.34 4.34
N LEU A 272 11.15 11.98 3.89
CA LEU A 272 9.96 12.22 4.72
C LEU A 272 9.31 10.91 5.16
N ASN A 273 9.20 9.94 4.27
CA ASN A 273 8.63 8.64 4.60
C ASN A 273 9.54 7.85 5.55
N ASN A 274 10.86 7.88 5.38
CA ASN A 274 11.79 7.19 6.28
C ASN A 274 11.75 7.76 7.70
N TYR A 275 11.60 9.07 7.83
CA TYR A 275 11.54 9.73 9.13
C TYR A 275 10.10 10.02 9.62
N ALA A 276 9.08 9.41 9.00
CA ALA A 276 7.67 9.70 9.30
C ALA A 276 7.30 9.44 10.77
N ASP A 277 7.76 8.34 11.35
CA ASP A 277 7.52 8.02 12.76
C ASP A 277 8.21 9.01 13.71
N TYR A 278 9.43 9.43 13.40
CA TYR A 278 10.14 10.46 14.15
C TYR A 278 9.38 11.80 14.11
N PHE A 279 8.95 12.23 12.94
CA PHE A 279 8.15 13.45 12.79
C PHE A 279 6.84 13.35 13.57
N TYR A 280 6.14 12.24 13.46
CA TYR A 280 4.89 12.05 14.18
C TYR A 280 5.12 12.09 15.69
N SER A 281 6.10 11.36 16.23
CA SER A 281 6.40 11.33 17.66
C SER A 281 6.76 12.73 18.20
N ARG A 282 7.56 13.48 17.44
CA ARG A 282 8.01 14.82 17.84
C ARG A 282 6.89 15.86 17.82
N PHE A 283 5.96 15.75 16.85
CA PHE A 283 4.88 16.71 16.63
C PHE A 283 3.49 16.17 16.96
N THR A 284 3.40 15.12 17.76
CA THR A 284 2.12 14.47 18.11
C THR A 284 1.11 15.45 18.73
N LEU A 285 1.53 16.29 19.68
CA LEU A 285 0.64 17.23 20.37
C LEU A 285 0.03 18.28 19.43
N PRO A 286 0.81 19.02 18.61
CA PRO A 286 0.22 19.98 17.69
C PRO A 286 -0.61 19.30 16.59
N LEU A 287 -0.21 18.12 16.08
CA LEU A 287 -0.96 17.40 15.06
C LEU A 287 -2.33 16.92 15.55
N LYS A 288 -2.40 16.41 16.80
CA LYS A 288 -3.65 15.98 17.41
C LYS A 288 -4.67 17.10 17.64
N ARG A 289 -4.25 18.37 17.69
CA ARG A 289 -5.18 19.50 17.80
C ARG A 289 -6.10 19.63 16.58
N PHE A 290 -5.62 19.18 15.41
CA PHE A 290 -6.40 19.20 14.17
C PHE A 290 -7.23 17.93 13.96
N GLN A 291 -7.07 16.93 14.83
CA GLN A 291 -7.80 15.67 14.74
C GLN A 291 -9.25 15.82 15.18
N ALA A 292 -10.18 15.28 14.39
CA ALA A 292 -11.60 15.30 14.74
C ALA A 292 -11.88 14.50 16.02
N THR A 293 -12.82 14.98 16.84
CA THR A 293 -13.23 14.30 18.09
C THR A 293 -13.87 12.93 17.84
N ARG A 294 -14.63 12.80 16.74
CA ARG A 294 -15.19 11.51 16.29
C ARG A 294 -14.41 11.00 15.11
N LEU A 295 -13.68 9.91 15.33
CA LEU A 295 -12.86 9.27 14.28
C LEU A 295 -13.70 8.40 13.35
N HIS A 296 -13.23 8.27 12.11
CA HIS A 296 -13.79 7.35 11.13
C HIS A 296 -13.78 5.90 11.68
N LYS A 297 -14.80 5.11 11.34
CA LYS A 297 -14.98 3.75 11.89
C LYS A 297 -13.70 2.88 11.81
N ASN A 298 -13.02 2.94 10.67
CA ASN A 298 -11.82 2.14 10.41
C ASN A 298 -10.54 2.72 11.04
N ASP A 299 -10.60 3.90 11.65
CA ASP A 299 -9.44 4.57 12.25
C ASP A 299 -9.58 4.77 13.77
N ARG A 300 -10.53 4.08 14.39
CA ARG A 300 -10.71 4.11 15.84
C ARG A 300 -9.66 3.24 16.53
N PRO A 301 -9.27 3.59 17.76
CA PRO A 301 -8.42 2.73 18.57
C PRO A 301 -9.02 1.34 18.77
N VAL A 302 -8.18 0.33 18.72
CA VAL A 302 -8.55 -1.07 18.97
C VAL A 302 -8.44 -1.29 20.49
N ARG A 303 -9.59 -1.49 21.15
CA ARG A 303 -9.65 -1.71 22.60
C ARG A 303 -9.77 -3.20 22.88
N VAL A 304 -8.88 -3.71 23.69
CA VAL A 304 -8.90 -5.11 24.15
C VAL A 304 -9.71 -5.30 25.44
N GLY A 305 -10.16 -4.18 26.06
CA GLY A 305 -11.01 -4.20 27.23
C GLY A 305 -10.31 -4.84 28.44
N ASP A 306 -11.00 -5.80 29.05
CA ASP A 306 -10.61 -6.56 30.23
C ASP A 306 -9.88 -7.88 29.90
N ALA A 307 -9.48 -8.08 28.66
CA ALA A 307 -8.79 -9.28 28.24
C ALA A 307 -7.45 -9.45 28.97
N GLN A 308 -7.17 -10.68 29.41
CA GLN A 308 -5.91 -11.07 30.03
C GLN A 308 -5.03 -11.85 29.06
N ILE A 309 -5.63 -12.52 28.10
CA ILE A 309 -4.95 -13.33 27.08
C ILE A 309 -5.38 -12.88 25.70
N LEU A 310 -4.41 -12.60 24.83
CA LEU A 310 -4.64 -12.28 23.42
C LEU A 310 -4.13 -13.42 22.54
N VAL A 311 -4.93 -13.80 21.54
CA VAL A 311 -4.54 -14.76 20.50
C VAL A 311 -4.54 -14.04 19.17
N LEU A 312 -3.37 -13.85 18.57
CA LEU A 312 -3.17 -13.22 17.26
C LEU A 312 -3.11 -14.29 16.16
N GLY A 313 -4.07 -14.24 15.25
CA GLY A 313 -4.27 -15.29 14.25
C GLY A 313 -5.30 -16.33 14.72
N MET A 314 -6.57 -16.16 14.28
CA MET A 314 -7.67 -17.07 14.61
C MET A 314 -7.90 -18.13 13.51
N GLY A 315 -6.80 -18.66 12.95
CA GLY A 315 -6.80 -19.83 12.08
C GLY A 315 -7.13 -21.12 12.85
N ARG A 316 -6.85 -22.29 12.26
CA ARG A 316 -7.17 -23.59 12.88
C ARG A 316 -6.51 -23.75 14.24
N ILE A 317 -5.21 -23.43 14.36
CA ILE A 317 -4.45 -23.58 15.60
C ILE A 317 -4.85 -22.50 16.62
N GLY A 318 -4.91 -21.24 16.18
CA GLY A 318 -5.29 -20.14 17.08
C GLY A 318 -6.70 -20.27 17.62
N ALA A 319 -7.67 -20.77 16.81
CA ALA A 319 -9.01 -21.05 17.30
C ALA A 319 -9.04 -22.20 18.31
N GLY A 320 -8.25 -23.26 18.10
CA GLY A 320 -8.09 -24.36 19.04
C GLY A 320 -7.46 -23.90 20.36
N ALA A 321 -6.39 -23.11 20.27
CA ALA A 321 -5.74 -22.50 21.43
C ALA A 321 -6.69 -21.56 22.20
N TYR A 322 -7.47 -20.74 21.46
CA TYR A 322 -8.48 -19.88 22.05
C TYR A 322 -9.52 -20.68 22.85
N ASP A 323 -10.07 -21.77 22.25
CA ASP A 323 -11.11 -22.57 22.90
C ASP A 323 -10.58 -23.28 24.16
N ALA A 324 -9.35 -23.81 24.11
CA ALA A 324 -8.69 -24.43 25.26
C ALA A 324 -8.45 -23.41 26.38
N LEU A 325 -7.98 -22.21 26.04
CA LEU A 325 -7.75 -21.15 27.01
C LEU A 325 -9.07 -20.59 27.56
N LYS A 326 -10.10 -20.46 26.75
CA LYS A 326 -11.43 -20.03 27.20
C LYS A 326 -12.05 -21.02 28.18
N ALA A 327 -11.84 -22.32 27.99
CA ALA A 327 -12.29 -23.33 28.95
C ALA A 327 -11.65 -23.16 30.34
N SER A 328 -10.38 -22.68 30.41
CA SER A 328 -9.64 -22.48 31.64
C SER A 328 -9.78 -21.09 32.24
N TYR A 329 -9.84 -20.04 31.40
CA TYR A 329 -9.77 -18.63 31.81
C TYR A 329 -11.01 -17.83 31.48
N GLY A 330 -12.08 -18.47 30.95
CA GLY A 330 -13.38 -17.83 30.67
C GLY A 330 -13.28 -16.69 29.65
N ASP A 331 -13.98 -15.59 29.97
CA ASP A 331 -14.07 -14.42 29.10
C ASP A 331 -12.82 -13.51 29.08
N GLY A 332 -11.78 -13.88 29.86
CA GLY A 332 -10.49 -13.19 29.84
C GLY A 332 -9.67 -13.40 28.55
N VAL A 333 -10.15 -14.23 27.61
CA VAL A 333 -9.46 -14.52 26.35
C VAL A 333 -10.08 -13.73 25.20
N MET A 334 -9.25 -13.10 24.37
CA MET A 334 -9.66 -12.38 23.16
C MET A 334 -8.83 -12.82 21.94
N GLY A 335 -9.49 -13.09 20.83
CA GLY A 335 -8.87 -13.37 19.55
C GLY A 335 -8.77 -12.12 18.66
N ILE A 336 -7.76 -12.08 17.83
CA ILE A 336 -7.55 -11.04 16.81
C ILE A 336 -7.23 -11.73 15.48
N ASP A 337 -7.95 -11.38 14.42
CA ASP A 337 -7.69 -11.88 13.07
C ASP A 337 -7.90 -10.77 12.04
N TYR A 338 -7.11 -10.80 10.95
CA TYR A 338 -7.21 -9.80 9.88
C TYR A 338 -8.45 -9.98 9.01
N ASP A 339 -8.96 -11.21 8.89
CA ASP A 339 -10.08 -11.55 8.03
C ASP A 339 -11.41 -11.23 8.73
N HIS A 340 -12.08 -10.19 8.22
CA HIS A 340 -13.37 -9.75 8.76
C HIS A 340 -14.45 -10.84 8.67
N GLN A 341 -14.47 -11.65 7.62
CA GLN A 341 -15.45 -12.73 7.46
C GLN A 341 -15.22 -13.84 8.49
N LYS A 342 -13.97 -14.23 8.71
CA LYS A 342 -13.62 -15.20 9.75
C LYS A 342 -13.97 -14.69 11.14
N THR A 343 -13.69 -13.41 11.43
CA THR A 343 -14.06 -12.82 12.73
C THR A 343 -15.56 -12.82 12.98
N LEU A 344 -16.38 -12.61 11.94
CA LEU A 344 -17.83 -12.74 12.05
C LEU A 344 -18.23 -14.19 12.39
N VAL A 345 -17.67 -15.18 11.68
CA VAL A 345 -17.93 -16.60 11.96
C VAL A 345 -17.53 -16.98 13.39
N HIS A 346 -16.35 -16.54 13.86
CA HIS A 346 -15.94 -16.78 15.24
C HIS A 346 -16.91 -16.20 16.27
N ARG A 347 -17.43 -15.01 16.01
CA ARG A 347 -18.43 -14.37 16.89
C ARG A 347 -19.76 -15.15 16.94
N THR A 348 -20.20 -15.71 15.80
CA THR A 348 -21.40 -16.57 15.81
C THR A 348 -21.20 -17.84 16.62
N HIS A 349 -19.96 -18.31 16.78
CA HIS A 349 -19.60 -19.43 17.65
C HIS A 349 -19.33 -18.99 19.12
N GLY A 350 -19.69 -17.77 19.49
CA GLY A 350 -19.54 -17.29 20.86
C GLY A 350 -18.11 -16.98 21.28
N ARG A 351 -17.18 -16.82 20.31
CA ARG A 351 -15.79 -16.39 20.58
C ARG A 351 -15.69 -14.87 20.58
N ARG A 352 -14.96 -14.33 21.53
CA ARG A 352 -14.68 -12.89 21.63
C ARG A 352 -13.51 -12.54 20.70
N VAL A 353 -13.81 -12.20 19.45
CA VAL A 353 -12.81 -11.93 18.40
C VAL A 353 -13.03 -10.55 17.79
N ILE A 354 -11.94 -9.81 17.59
CA ILE A 354 -11.94 -8.51 16.90
C ILE A 354 -11.13 -8.59 15.61
N THR A 355 -11.51 -7.75 14.63
CA THR A 355 -10.77 -7.64 13.39
C THR A 355 -9.57 -6.73 13.57
N GLY A 356 -8.38 -7.22 13.27
CA GLY A 356 -7.13 -6.49 13.30
C GLY A 356 -6.05 -7.25 12.54
N ASP A 357 -5.23 -6.54 11.79
CA ASP A 357 -4.12 -7.11 11.04
C ASP A 357 -2.82 -6.91 11.81
N ALA A 358 -2.25 -7.98 12.33
CA ALA A 358 -1.00 -7.95 13.08
C ALA A 358 0.22 -7.64 12.19
N LEU A 359 0.09 -7.71 10.86
CA LEU A 359 1.11 -7.28 9.90
C LEU A 359 1.03 -5.77 9.61
N ASP A 360 -0.03 -5.10 10.03
CA ASP A 360 -0.22 -3.67 9.84
C ASP A 360 0.40 -2.89 11.01
N SER A 361 1.42 -2.08 10.76
CA SER A 361 2.03 -1.22 11.78
C SER A 361 1.02 -0.27 12.42
N ASP A 362 -0.01 0.14 11.67
CA ASP A 362 -1.08 1.00 12.16
C ASP A 362 -2.00 0.27 13.17
N PHE A 363 -2.15 -1.05 13.04
CA PHE A 363 -2.85 -1.87 14.03
C PHE A 363 -2.16 -1.75 15.40
N TRP A 364 -0.83 -1.92 15.47
CA TRP A 364 -0.06 -1.81 16.71
C TRP A 364 -0.15 -0.41 17.33
N ASN A 365 -0.17 0.63 16.50
CA ASN A 365 -0.40 2.01 16.97
C ASN A 365 -1.83 2.28 17.45
N LYS A 366 -2.81 1.50 17.01
CA LYS A 366 -4.21 1.56 17.44
C LYS A 366 -4.48 0.68 18.65
N LEU A 367 -3.71 -0.40 18.82
CA LEU A 367 -3.89 -1.37 19.87
C LEU A 367 -3.57 -0.72 21.22
N GLN A 368 -4.60 -0.63 22.06
CA GLN A 368 -4.46 -0.17 23.45
C GLN A 368 -4.32 -1.39 24.34
N LEU A 369 -3.09 -1.82 24.54
CA LEU A 369 -2.77 -2.84 25.54
C LEU A 369 -3.05 -2.27 26.92
N THR A 370 -3.69 -3.06 27.76
CA THR A 370 -3.98 -2.73 29.18
C THR A 370 -3.02 -3.52 30.06
N ASP A 371 -2.76 -3.03 31.26
CA ASP A 371 -1.94 -3.73 32.27
C ASP A 371 -2.52 -5.09 32.69
N ASN A 372 -3.78 -5.37 32.32
CA ASN A 372 -4.44 -6.64 32.57
C ASN A 372 -3.94 -7.78 31.68
N ILE A 373 -3.29 -7.47 30.55
CA ILE A 373 -2.78 -8.50 29.64
C ILE A 373 -1.58 -9.19 30.28
N LYS A 374 -1.67 -10.52 30.36
CA LYS A 374 -0.63 -11.38 30.95
C LYS A 374 0.05 -12.26 29.92
N LEU A 375 -0.65 -12.61 28.84
CA LEU A 375 -0.15 -13.52 27.82
C LEU A 375 -0.63 -13.10 26.42
N ILE A 376 0.28 -13.15 25.47
CA ILE A 376 -0.01 -12.95 24.04
C ILE A 376 0.49 -14.18 23.27
N LEU A 377 -0.41 -14.84 22.55
CA LEU A 377 -0.08 -15.96 21.67
C LEU A 377 -0.04 -15.49 20.22
N LEU A 378 1.06 -15.75 19.54
CA LEU A 378 1.26 -15.52 18.11
C LEU A 378 0.99 -16.84 17.39
N ALA A 379 -0.21 -16.96 16.82
CA ALA A 379 -0.72 -18.18 16.19
C ALA A 379 -1.03 -17.97 14.69
N MET A 380 -0.31 -17.08 14.03
CA MET A 380 -0.46 -16.83 12.60
C MET A 380 0.16 -17.98 11.79
N PRO A 381 -0.40 -18.30 10.61
CA PRO A 381 0.08 -19.41 9.78
C PRO A 381 1.42 -19.13 9.11
N ASP A 382 1.84 -17.88 9.01
CA ASP A 382 3.09 -17.44 8.39
C ASP A 382 4.12 -17.06 9.46
N HIS A 383 5.34 -17.62 9.34
CA HIS A 383 6.46 -17.32 10.24
C HIS A 383 6.80 -15.82 10.26
N ASN A 384 6.85 -15.18 9.06
CA ASN A 384 7.15 -13.76 8.98
C ASN A 384 6.13 -12.90 9.74
N GLY A 385 4.87 -13.34 9.77
CA GLY A 385 3.82 -12.72 10.56
C GLY A 385 4.09 -12.78 12.06
N ASN A 386 4.42 -13.96 12.57
CA ASN A 386 4.75 -14.17 13.98
C ASN A 386 6.01 -13.39 14.38
N ARG A 387 7.05 -13.41 13.53
CA ARG A 387 8.28 -12.65 13.73
C ARG A 387 8.00 -11.14 13.78
N TYR A 388 7.29 -10.61 12.82
CA TYR A 388 6.94 -9.17 12.79
C TYR A 388 6.14 -8.75 14.03
N ALA A 389 5.16 -9.55 14.44
CA ALA A 389 4.38 -9.29 15.64
C ALA A 389 5.25 -9.32 16.91
N ALA A 390 6.17 -10.28 17.01
CA ALA A 390 7.15 -10.35 18.12
C ALA A 390 8.04 -9.10 18.16
N GLU A 391 8.56 -8.63 17.00
CA GLU A 391 9.32 -7.39 16.90
C GLU A 391 8.53 -6.15 17.36
N GLN A 392 7.23 -6.07 17.03
CA GLN A 392 6.39 -4.95 17.48
C GLN A 392 6.13 -5.02 18.99
N LEU A 393 5.89 -6.20 19.55
CA LEU A 393 5.70 -6.40 21.00
C LEU A 393 6.97 -6.08 21.78
N CYS A 394 8.14 -6.46 21.27
CA CYS A 394 9.43 -6.11 21.85
C CYS A 394 9.65 -4.59 21.95
N LYS A 395 9.16 -3.81 20.99
CA LYS A 395 9.22 -2.33 21.04
C LYS A 395 8.34 -1.72 22.15
N ILE A 396 7.33 -2.46 22.62
CA ILE A 396 6.42 -2.02 23.68
C ILE A 396 6.95 -2.40 25.08
N SER A 397 8.22 -2.56 25.24
CA SER A 397 9.03 -3.26 26.24
C SER A 397 8.86 -2.90 27.73
N ASN A 398 7.78 -2.21 28.14
CA ASN A 398 7.48 -1.99 29.58
C ASN A 398 6.22 -2.71 30.06
N CYS A 399 5.69 -3.65 29.30
CA CYS A 399 4.46 -4.34 29.64
C CYS A 399 4.80 -5.72 30.24
N GLY A 400 4.32 -5.99 31.47
CA GLY A 400 4.55 -7.25 32.22
C GLY A 400 3.78 -8.46 31.65
N PHE A 401 3.63 -8.59 30.34
CA PHE A 401 3.01 -9.73 29.65
C PHE A 401 4.07 -10.67 29.09
N LYS A 402 3.73 -11.95 28.99
CA LYS A 402 4.54 -12.98 28.35
C LYS A 402 4.10 -13.18 26.90
N VAL A 403 5.04 -13.57 26.04
CA VAL A 403 4.77 -13.86 24.62
C VAL A 403 5.10 -15.31 24.33
N ALA A 404 4.16 -16.01 23.70
CA ALA A 404 4.37 -17.34 23.15
C ALA A 404 4.05 -17.35 21.66
N ALA A 405 4.77 -18.12 20.86
CA ALA A 405 4.62 -18.13 19.41
C ALA A 405 4.66 -19.55 18.83
N LEU A 406 4.01 -19.72 17.67
CA LEU A 406 4.13 -20.91 16.84
C LEU A 406 5.35 -20.77 15.93
N ALA A 407 6.15 -21.82 15.84
CA ALA A 407 7.16 -22.04 14.82
C ALA A 407 6.83 -23.27 13.99
N HIS A 408 7.26 -23.29 12.74
CA HIS A 408 7.13 -24.46 11.86
C HIS A 408 8.44 -25.26 11.80
N TYR A 409 9.57 -24.55 11.79
CA TYR A 409 10.90 -25.12 11.66
C TYR A 409 11.79 -24.68 12.82
N GLN A 410 12.86 -25.41 13.05
CA GLN A 410 13.82 -25.12 14.11
C GLN A 410 14.54 -23.77 13.89
N SER A 411 14.73 -23.34 12.63
CA SER A 411 15.24 -22.01 12.29
C SER A 411 14.33 -20.90 12.79
N ASP A 412 13.01 -21.09 12.64
CA ASP A 412 11.99 -20.10 13.04
C ASP A 412 11.98 -19.94 14.56
N GLU A 413 12.16 -21.04 15.27
CA GLU A 413 12.26 -21.06 16.75
C GLU A 413 13.45 -20.23 17.24
N ALA A 414 14.62 -20.40 16.61
CA ALA A 414 15.82 -19.64 16.97
C ALA A 414 15.63 -18.13 16.77
N GLU A 415 14.98 -17.73 15.66
CA GLU A 415 14.68 -16.32 15.40
C GLU A 415 13.70 -15.73 16.41
N LEU A 416 12.62 -16.44 16.75
CA LEU A 416 11.63 -15.97 17.72
C LEU A 416 12.21 -15.87 19.14
N ASN A 417 13.04 -16.82 19.55
CA ASN A 417 13.74 -16.79 20.82
C ASN A 417 14.70 -15.58 20.91
N ALA A 418 15.41 -15.27 19.81
CA ALA A 418 16.30 -14.10 19.73
C ALA A 418 15.54 -12.78 19.87
N LEU A 419 14.25 -12.72 19.51
CA LEU A 419 13.36 -11.58 19.67
C LEU A 419 12.73 -11.49 21.10
N GLY A 420 13.08 -12.40 22.01
CA GLY A 420 12.58 -12.37 23.39
C GLY A 420 11.21 -13.03 23.59
N VAL A 421 10.80 -13.91 22.67
CA VAL A 421 9.62 -14.77 22.88
C VAL A 421 9.97 -15.81 23.94
N GLU A 422 9.22 -15.86 25.05
CA GLU A 422 9.55 -16.74 26.18
C GLU A 422 9.27 -18.21 25.93
N GLN A 423 8.28 -18.50 25.08
CA GLN A 423 7.91 -19.87 24.76
C GLN A 423 7.60 -20.00 23.27
N VAL A 424 8.36 -20.82 22.58
CA VAL A 424 8.11 -21.16 21.20
C VAL A 424 7.66 -22.61 21.08
N TYR A 425 6.56 -22.84 20.37
CA TYR A 425 5.98 -24.16 20.14
C TYR A 425 6.24 -24.58 18.69
N ASN A 426 7.12 -25.58 18.51
CA ASN A 426 7.40 -26.13 17.19
C ASN A 426 6.28 -27.12 16.79
N MET A 427 5.44 -26.67 15.84
CA MET A 427 4.23 -27.39 15.45
C MET A 427 4.52 -28.78 14.87
N TYR A 428 5.54 -28.91 14.01
CA TYR A 428 5.82 -30.18 13.35
C TYR A 428 6.50 -31.19 14.28
N GLU A 429 7.37 -30.74 15.13
CA GLU A 429 8.06 -31.59 16.12
C GLU A 429 7.06 -32.14 17.14
N GLU A 430 6.23 -31.27 17.69
CA GLU A 430 5.20 -31.63 18.66
C GLU A 430 4.07 -32.47 18.04
N ALA A 431 3.67 -32.18 16.80
CA ALA A 431 2.72 -32.99 16.08
C ALA A 431 3.27 -34.41 15.83
N GLY A 432 4.56 -34.51 15.45
CA GLY A 432 5.24 -35.80 15.26
C GLY A 432 5.33 -36.61 16.54
N SER A 433 5.78 -36.00 17.64
CA SER A 433 5.89 -36.63 18.95
C SER A 433 4.51 -37.01 19.52
N GLY A 434 3.51 -36.15 19.34
CA GLY A 434 2.12 -36.39 19.72
C GLY A 434 1.49 -37.52 18.94
N PHE A 435 1.72 -37.56 17.61
CA PHE A 435 1.27 -38.66 16.76
C PHE A 435 1.87 -39.99 17.21
N ALA A 436 3.18 -40.05 17.42
CA ALA A 436 3.84 -41.28 17.88
C ALA A 436 3.27 -41.73 19.24
N ARG A 437 3.11 -40.84 20.22
CA ARG A 437 2.48 -41.15 21.51
C ARG A 437 1.06 -41.69 21.37
N HIS A 438 0.25 -41.04 20.51
CA HIS A 438 -1.14 -41.47 20.28
C HIS A 438 -1.23 -42.86 19.63
N VAL A 439 -0.38 -43.14 18.65
CA VAL A 439 -0.31 -44.47 18.00
C VAL A 439 0.13 -45.53 19.01
N CYS A 440 1.22 -45.26 19.74
CA CYS A 440 1.71 -46.26 20.75
C CYS A 440 0.72 -46.51 21.90
N ALA A 441 -0.10 -45.51 22.24
CA ALA A 441 -1.12 -45.69 23.29
C ALA A 441 -2.36 -46.50 22.82
N ASN A 442 -2.67 -46.42 21.52
CA ASN A 442 -3.91 -47.01 20.99
C ASN A 442 -3.71 -48.30 20.16
N LEU A 443 -2.46 -48.64 19.83
CA LEU A 443 -2.13 -49.89 19.16
C LEU A 443 -1.43 -50.84 20.11
N PRO A 444 -1.90 -52.10 20.30
CA PRO A 444 -1.22 -53.10 21.15
C PRO A 444 0.02 -53.64 20.42
N ILE A 445 1.07 -52.83 20.36
CA ILE A 445 2.36 -53.22 19.78
C ILE A 445 3.31 -53.58 20.92
N THR A 446 3.75 -54.84 20.94
CA THR A 446 4.82 -55.27 21.87
C THR A 446 6.17 -54.85 21.26
N LEU A 447 6.58 -53.64 21.55
CA LEU A 447 7.92 -53.15 21.19
C LEU A 447 8.93 -53.54 22.25
N ILE A 448 10.06 -54.12 21.83
CA ILE A 448 11.22 -54.33 22.70
C ILE A 448 11.79 -52.93 23.02
N LYS A 449 11.65 -52.48 24.24
CA LYS A 449 12.35 -51.26 24.73
C LYS A 449 13.84 -51.50 24.65
N ASN A 450 14.54 -50.90 23.73
CA ASN A 450 16.01 -50.83 23.79
C ASN A 450 16.45 -49.96 24.94
N ASN A 451 17.16 -50.54 25.89
CA ASN A 451 17.71 -49.88 27.08
C ASN A 451 18.93 -49.00 26.79
N TYR A 452 18.98 -48.31 25.64
CA TYR A 452 20.11 -47.46 25.26
C TYR A 452 20.01 -45.99 25.71
N MET A 453 19.12 -45.64 26.64
CA MET A 453 19.03 -44.28 27.18
C MET A 453 19.16 -44.24 28.71
N GLN A 454 20.27 -44.77 29.24
CA GLN A 454 20.65 -44.52 30.64
C GLN A 454 22.01 -43.79 30.81
N ASP A 455 22.69 -43.46 29.68
CA ASP A 455 23.99 -42.79 29.73
C ASP A 455 24.10 -41.61 28.75
N LEU A 456 23.17 -40.65 28.77
CA LEU A 456 23.38 -39.35 28.19
C LEU A 456 22.73 -38.25 29.04
#